data_5eb3c61c7c9534283a692fd4721272a5
#
_entry.id   5eb3c61c7c9534283a692fd4721272a5
#
_cell.length_a   1.000
_cell.length_b   1.000
_cell.length_c   1.000
_cell.angle_alpha   90.00
_cell.angle_beta   90.00
_cell.angle_gamma   90.00
#
_symmetry.space_group_name_H-M   'P 1'
#
loop_
_entity.id
_entity.type
_entity.pdbx_description
1 polymer ?
#
loop_
_entity_poly.entity_id
_entity_poly.type
_entity_poly.pdbx_seq_one_letter_code
_entity_poly.pdbx_strand_id
1 'polypeptide(L)'
;MRKDTYIVNQVMTTTARDAGAVNTWTADTNWTTSLLASGVVAGPLFVGVSLIQAFTREGFDLRRHAISMLSLGDLGWIQVTNFLVSGLLTVLFAIGVWKTLHRGCAGTWGPLLVGIFGAGTFAAGSFSTDPAMGFPPGAPAGLPQTLSWHAILHGVAFFVAFASLVAACSVFARRFAHLRRWPWTGYSALSGIAAPALVALGVATPSRAGVPFLLAATVAFAWLTGLAIELLATLPSSSSPRR
;
A
#
# COMPACT_ATOMS: atom_id res chain seq x y z
N MET A 1 -50.76 -6.53 -39.86
CA MET A 1 -49.95 -7.65 -39.34
C MET A 1 -48.41 -7.51 -39.50
N ARG A 2 -47.86 -6.53 -40.25
CA ARG A 2 -46.39 -6.34 -40.41
C ARG A 2 -45.78 -5.26 -39.53
N LYS A 3 -46.57 -4.33 -38.97
CA LYS A 3 -46.03 -3.23 -38.10
C LYS A 3 -45.77 -3.65 -36.66
N ASP A 4 -46.57 -4.58 -36.14
CA ASP A 4 -46.47 -4.99 -34.73
C ASP A 4 -45.23 -5.84 -34.46
N THR A 5 -44.79 -6.64 -35.46
CA THR A 5 -43.58 -7.48 -35.36
C THR A 5 -42.30 -6.64 -35.32
N TYR A 6 -42.24 -5.48 -35.97
CA TYR A 6 -41.10 -4.59 -35.96
C TYR A 6 -40.93 -3.86 -34.62
N ILE A 7 -42.03 -3.48 -33.98
CA ILE A 7 -42.02 -2.79 -32.67
C ILE A 7 -41.53 -3.77 -31.58
N VAL A 8 -42.01 -5.01 -31.57
CA VAL A 8 -41.61 -6.03 -30.61
C VAL A 8 -40.11 -6.36 -30.74
N ASN A 9 -39.58 -6.49 -31.94
CA ASN A 9 -38.14 -6.73 -32.15
C ASN A 9 -37.28 -5.55 -31.78
N GLN A 10 -37.71 -4.31 -32.00
CA GLN A 10 -36.97 -3.14 -31.55
C GLN A 10 -36.93 -3.00 -30.01
N VAL A 11 -38.06 -3.26 -29.35
CA VAL A 11 -38.13 -3.24 -27.88
C VAL A 11 -37.26 -4.32 -27.27
N MET A 12 -37.28 -5.55 -27.81
CA MET A 12 -36.40 -6.64 -27.31
C MET A 12 -34.93 -6.40 -27.55
N THR A 13 -34.53 -5.78 -28.67
CA THR A 13 -33.14 -5.47 -28.94
C THR A 13 -32.60 -4.30 -28.06
N THR A 14 -33.48 -3.35 -27.72
CA THR A 14 -33.11 -2.24 -26.82
C THR A 14 -32.95 -2.74 -25.39
N THR A 15 -33.89 -3.56 -24.89
CA THR A 15 -33.79 -4.12 -23.52
C THR A 15 -32.60 -5.07 -23.34
N ALA A 16 -32.23 -5.85 -24.37
CA ALA A 16 -31.07 -6.72 -24.34
C ALA A 16 -29.73 -5.90 -24.35
N ARG A 17 -29.68 -4.79 -25.10
CA ARG A 17 -28.54 -3.88 -25.08
C ARG A 17 -28.37 -3.16 -23.73
N ASP A 18 -29.50 -2.71 -23.16
CA ASP A 18 -29.49 -2.04 -21.87
C ASP A 18 -29.14 -2.99 -20.71
N ALA A 19 -29.60 -4.24 -20.75
CA ALA A 19 -29.23 -5.27 -19.78
C ALA A 19 -27.76 -5.67 -19.89
N GLY A 20 -27.19 -5.73 -21.09
CA GLY A 20 -25.75 -5.96 -21.30
C GLY A 20 -24.89 -4.80 -20.81
N ALA A 21 -25.34 -3.55 -21.07
CA ALA A 21 -24.67 -2.35 -20.57
C ALA A 21 -24.70 -2.25 -19.03
N VAL A 22 -25.85 -2.52 -18.41
CA VAL A 22 -26.00 -2.52 -16.95
C VAL A 22 -25.07 -3.55 -16.28
N ASN A 23 -24.94 -4.75 -16.84
CA ASN A 23 -24.07 -5.79 -16.29
C ASN A 23 -22.58 -5.45 -16.39
N THR A 24 -22.13 -4.79 -17.47
CA THR A 24 -20.74 -4.35 -17.60
C THR A 24 -20.41 -3.21 -16.62
N TRP A 25 -21.30 -2.26 -16.42
CA TRP A 25 -21.12 -1.15 -15.47
C TRP A 25 -21.06 -1.61 -14.00
N THR A 26 -21.90 -2.56 -13.60
CA THR A 26 -21.90 -3.11 -12.24
C THR A 26 -20.64 -3.95 -11.97
N ALA A 27 -20.18 -4.73 -12.93
CA ALA A 27 -18.95 -5.51 -12.82
C ALA A 27 -17.71 -4.60 -12.68
N ASP A 28 -17.61 -3.53 -13.48
CA ASP A 28 -16.49 -2.58 -13.41
C ASP A 28 -16.46 -1.81 -12.08
N THR A 29 -17.62 -1.44 -11.54
CA THR A 29 -17.70 -0.75 -10.25
C THR A 29 -17.30 -1.67 -9.10
N ASN A 30 -17.77 -2.91 -9.09
CA ASN A 30 -17.42 -3.90 -8.06
C ASN A 30 -15.92 -4.22 -8.08
N TRP A 31 -15.33 -4.37 -9.26
CA TRP A 31 -13.91 -4.61 -9.41
C TRP A 31 -13.06 -3.43 -8.90
N THR A 32 -13.42 -2.21 -9.26
CA THR A 32 -12.72 -1.00 -8.79
C THR A 32 -12.82 -0.86 -7.27
N THR A 33 -14.00 -1.14 -6.69
CA THR A 33 -14.19 -1.14 -5.24
C THR A 33 -13.29 -2.17 -4.56
N SER A 34 -13.20 -3.40 -5.08
CA SER A 34 -12.32 -4.44 -4.53
C SER A 34 -10.84 -4.05 -4.60
N LEU A 35 -10.42 -3.45 -5.72
CA LEU A 35 -9.06 -2.93 -5.87
C LEU A 35 -8.74 -1.81 -4.87
N LEU A 36 -9.65 -0.89 -4.63
CA LEU A 36 -9.46 0.15 -3.61
C LEU A 36 -9.47 -0.43 -2.19
N ALA A 37 -10.34 -1.41 -1.93
CA ALA A 37 -10.43 -2.07 -0.63
C ALA A 37 -9.14 -2.82 -0.26
N SER A 38 -8.35 -3.28 -1.23
CA SER A 38 -7.04 -3.89 -0.95
C SER A 38 -6.10 -2.94 -0.19
N GLY A 39 -6.18 -1.62 -0.46
CA GLY A 39 -5.44 -0.61 0.30
C GLY A 39 -5.89 -0.45 1.75
N VAL A 40 -7.17 -0.72 2.03
CA VAL A 40 -7.69 -0.71 3.42
C VAL A 40 -7.12 -1.88 4.22
N VAL A 41 -6.92 -3.03 3.57
CA VAL A 41 -6.42 -4.26 4.22
C VAL A 41 -4.91 -4.24 4.37
N ALA A 42 -4.16 -3.72 3.39
CA ALA A 42 -2.70 -3.79 3.33
C ALA A 42 -2.03 -3.22 4.59
N GLY A 43 -2.49 -2.06 5.08
CA GLY A 43 -1.89 -1.40 6.24
C GLY A 43 -2.08 -2.17 7.55
N PRO A 44 -3.32 -2.44 7.98
CA PRO A 44 -3.57 -3.23 9.18
C PRO A 44 -2.92 -4.61 9.16
N LEU A 45 -2.88 -5.27 7.99
CA LEU A 45 -2.21 -6.55 7.82
C LEU A 45 -0.71 -6.42 8.10
N PHE A 46 -0.02 -5.50 7.40
CA PHE A 46 1.42 -5.34 7.53
C PHE A 46 1.83 -5.02 8.97
N VAL A 47 1.20 -4.02 9.55
CA VAL A 47 1.53 -3.55 10.92
C VAL A 47 1.12 -4.58 11.96
N GLY A 48 -0.08 -5.15 11.85
CA GLY A 48 -0.60 -6.13 12.80
C GLY A 48 0.25 -7.39 12.86
N VAL A 49 0.57 -8.00 11.69
CA VAL A 49 1.42 -9.20 11.64
C VAL A 49 2.84 -8.89 12.13
N SER A 50 3.40 -7.73 11.79
CA SER A 50 4.73 -7.33 12.30
C SER A 50 4.74 -7.16 13.81
N LEU A 51 3.72 -6.54 14.40
CA LEU A 51 3.61 -6.35 15.84
C LEU A 51 3.41 -7.67 16.58
N ILE A 52 2.51 -8.54 16.10
CA ILE A 52 2.32 -9.87 16.69
C ILE A 52 3.66 -10.61 16.75
N GLN A 53 4.40 -10.65 15.64
CA GLN A 53 5.72 -11.30 15.62
C GLN A 53 6.71 -10.59 16.56
N ALA A 54 6.75 -9.26 16.59
CA ALA A 54 7.68 -8.52 17.43
C ALA A 54 7.51 -8.82 18.93
N PHE A 55 6.29 -9.16 19.37
CA PHE A 55 6.00 -9.50 20.75
C PHE A 55 6.05 -11.02 21.06
N THR A 56 6.06 -11.87 20.05
CA THR A 56 6.02 -13.33 20.23
C THR A 56 7.30 -14.05 19.81
N ARG A 57 8.18 -13.39 19.01
CA ARG A 57 9.44 -13.99 18.53
C ARG A 57 10.51 -13.96 19.60
N GLU A 58 11.02 -15.11 19.96
CA GLU A 58 12.13 -15.27 20.89
C GLU A 58 13.37 -14.52 20.41
N GLY A 59 14.01 -13.78 21.32
CA GLY A 59 15.20 -12.99 21.03
C GLY A 59 14.97 -11.68 20.25
N PHE A 60 13.74 -11.39 19.82
CA PHE A 60 13.44 -10.15 19.15
C PHE A 60 13.23 -9.01 20.15
N ASP A 61 13.98 -7.93 20.00
CA ASP A 61 13.83 -6.69 20.78
C ASP A 61 13.44 -5.54 19.82
N LEU A 62 12.20 -5.10 19.90
CA LEU A 62 11.66 -4.05 19.05
C LEU A 62 12.41 -2.71 19.18
N ARG A 63 13.11 -2.47 20.29
CA ARG A 63 13.93 -1.25 20.45
C ARG A 63 15.16 -1.27 19.55
N ARG A 64 15.70 -2.45 19.26
CA ARG A 64 16.95 -2.66 18.55
C ARG A 64 16.74 -3.15 17.13
N HIS A 65 15.86 -4.12 16.96
CA HIS A 65 15.71 -4.86 15.71
C HIS A 65 14.65 -4.21 14.82
N ALA A 66 15.04 -3.91 13.58
CA ALA A 66 14.07 -3.50 12.56
C ALA A 66 13.07 -4.64 12.30
N ILE A 67 11.81 -4.30 12.02
CA ILE A 67 10.75 -5.31 11.74
C ILE A 67 11.07 -6.18 10.52
N SER A 68 11.92 -5.72 9.60
CA SER A 68 12.39 -6.53 8.48
C SER A 68 13.27 -7.70 8.93
N MET A 69 13.93 -7.61 10.08
CA MET A 69 14.71 -8.72 10.64
C MET A 69 13.84 -9.90 11.07
N LEU A 70 12.53 -9.69 11.29
CA LEU A 70 11.56 -10.76 11.50
C LEU A 70 11.49 -11.75 10.31
N SER A 71 12.01 -11.39 9.14
CA SER A 71 12.17 -12.31 8.00
C SER A 71 13.29 -13.36 8.18
N LEU A 72 14.04 -13.30 9.30
CA LEU A 72 15.13 -14.22 9.61
C LEU A 72 14.68 -15.36 10.55
N GLY A 73 15.45 -16.45 10.57
CA GLY A 73 15.19 -17.63 11.39
C GLY A 73 13.99 -18.47 10.91
N ASP A 74 13.64 -19.53 11.67
CA ASP A 74 12.69 -20.55 11.25
C ASP A 74 11.28 -20.03 10.93
N LEU A 75 10.82 -19.01 11.66
CA LEU A 75 9.54 -18.36 11.43
C LEU A 75 9.64 -17.12 10.50
N GLY A 76 10.78 -16.89 9.88
CA GLY A 76 11.01 -15.76 8.99
C GLY A 76 10.04 -15.68 7.81
N TRP A 77 9.58 -16.83 7.34
CA TRP A 77 8.61 -16.95 6.27
C TRP A 77 7.30 -16.16 6.52
N ILE A 78 6.91 -16.00 7.81
CA ILE A 78 5.70 -15.22 8.17
C ILE A 78 5.87 -13.75 7.77
N GLN A 79 7.03 -13.16 8.10
CA GLN A 79 7.29 -11.78 7.74
C GLN A 79 7.57 -11.61 6.25
N VAL A 80 8.23 -12.56 5.61
CA VAL A 80 8.38 -12.61 4.15
C VAL A 80 7.00 -12.57 3.48
N THR A 81 6.10 -13.49 3.88
CA THR A 81 4.73 -13.52 3.35
C THR A 81 3.98 -12.21 3.62
N ASN A 82 4.15 -11.61 4.80
CA ASN A 82 3.56 -10.33 5.15
C ASN A 82 4.01 -9.21 4.18
N PHE A 83 5.30 -9.13 3.86
CA PHE A 83 5.83 -8.18 2.87
C PHE A 83 5.26 -8.43 1.48
N LEU A 84 5.26 -9.70 1.02
CA LEU A 84 4.80 -10.07 -0.32
C LEU A 84 3.30 -9.78 -0.49
N VAL A 85 2.47 -10.19 0.47
CA VAL A 85 1.02 -9.98 0.43
C VAL A 85 0.68 -8.50 0.54
N SER A 86 1.27 -7.77 1.49
CA SER A 86 1.00 -6.35 1.67
C SER A 86 1.50 -5.52 0.48
N GLY A 87 2.65 -5.87 -0.09
CA GLY A 87 3.16 -5.27 -1.32
C GLY A 87 2.22 -5.50 -2.51
N LEU A 88 1.74 -6.73 -2.70
CA LEU A 88 0.78 -7.06 -3.75
C LEU A 88 -0.55 -6.31 -3.57
N LEU A 89 -1.10 -6.30 -2.35
CA LEU A 89 -2.33 -5.56 -2.04
C LEU A 89 -2.16 -4.06 -2.34
N THR A 90 -0.98 -3.50 -2.08
CA THR A 90 -0.67 -2.09 -2.39
C THR A 90 -0.59 -1.85 -3.91
N VAL A 91 -0.05 -2.79 -4.69
CA VAL A 91 -0.05 -2.71 -6.16
C VAL A 91 -1.49 -2.80 -6.70
N LEU A 92 -2.31 -3.71 -6.17
CA LEU A 92 -3.72 -3.81 -6.54
C LEU A 92 -4.47 -2.52 -6.21
N PHE A 93 -4.20 -1.92 -5.05
CA PHE A 93 -4.74 -0.62 -4.68
C PHE A 93 -4.31 0.47 -5.67
N ALA A 94 -3.04 0.51 -6.10
CA ALA A 94 -2.56 1.46 -7.10
C ALA A 94 -3.32 1.34 -8.43
N ILE A 95 -3.68 0.13 -8.86
CA ILE A 95 -4.53 -0.09 -10.03
C ILE A 95 -5.95 0.49 -9.79
N GLY A 96 -6.49 0.32 -8.58
CA GLY A 96 -7.77 0.94 -8.17
C GLY A 96 -7.71 2.46 -8.23
N VAL A 97 -6.64 3.06 -7.71
CA VAL A 97 -6.39 4.51 -7.78
C VAL A 97 -6.33 4.98 -9.24
N TRP A 98 -5.61 4.27 -10.09
CA TRP A 98 -5.52 4.59 -11.52
C TRP A 98 -6.88 4.56 -12.22
N LYS A 99 -7.71 3.55 -11.92
CA LYS A 99 -9.07 3.45 -12.46
C LYS A 99 -9.99 4.58 -11.96
N THR A 100 -9.77 5.07 -10.76
CA THR A 100 -10.62 6.11 -10.12
C THR A 100 -10.19 7.53 -10.51
N LEU A 101 -8.89 7.77 -10.68
CA LEU A 101 -8.32 9.10 -10.90
C LEU A 101 -7.85 9.28 -12.35
N HIS A 102 -8.77 9.46 -13.29
CA HIS A 102 -8.47 9.50 -14.73
C HIS A 102 -7.80 10.78 -15.23
N ARG A 103 -7.78 11.89 -14.47
CA ARG A 103 -7.30 13.18 -14.96
C ARG A 103 -6.43 13.94 -13.93
N GLY A 104 -5.46 14.70 -14.47
CA GLY A 104 -4.56 15.55 -13.70
C GLY A 104 -3.31 14.81 -13.16
N CYS A 105 -2.41 15.58 -12.54
CA CYS A 105 -1.12 15.10 -12.06
C CYS A 105 -1.26 13.90 -11.10
N ALA A 106 -2.24 13.92 -10.20
CA ALA A 106 -2.50 12.82 -9.28
C ALA A 106 -3.11 11.58 -9.95
N GLY A 107 -3.70 11.70 -11.13
CA GLY A 107 -4.22 10.57 -11.92
C GLY A 107 -3.12 9.74 -12.57
N THR A 108 -1.96 10.34 -12.84
CA THR A 108 -0.81 9.66 -13.44
C THR A 108 0.23 9.30 -12.39
N TRP A 109 0.73 10.30 -11.66
CA TRP A 109 1.81 10.10 -10.69
C TRP A 109 1.35 9.44 -9.39
N GLY A 110 0.10 9.70 -8.96
CA GLY A 110 -0.46 9.09 -7.75
C GLY A 110 -0.40 7.56 -7.79
N PRO A 111 -1.09 6.90 -8.74
CA PRO A 111 -1.08 5.45 -8.84
C PRO A 111 0.31 4.88 -9.15
N LEU A 112 1.12 5.54 -9.99
CA LEU A 112 2.48 5.09 -10.29
C LEU A 112 3.34 5.04 -9.02
N LEU A 113 3.36 6.10 -8.22
CA LEU A 113 4.16 6.18 -7.01
C LEU A 113 3.67 5.22 -5.92
N VAL A 114 2.35 5.06 -5.76
CA VAL A 114 1.77 4.03 -4.87
C VAL A 114 2.14 2.63 -5.36
N GLY A 115 2.12 2.39 -6.67
CA GLY A 115 2.53 1.12 -7.26
C GLY A 115 4.01 0.80 -7.02
N ILE A 116 4.91 1.80 -7.15
CA ILE A 116 6.33 1.66 -6.84
C ILE A 116 6.54 1.37 -5.34
N PHE A 117 5.78 2.02 -4.44
CA PHE A 117 5.83 1.71 -3.01
C PHE A 117 5.43 0.25 -2.75
N GLY A 118 4.36 -0.24 -3.37
CA GLY A 118 3.93 -1.63 -3.26
C GLY A 118 4.94 -2.62 -3.84
N ALA A 119 5.46 -2.35 -5.04
CA ALA A 119 6.48 -3.18 -5.68
C ALA A 119 7.80 -3.20 -4.87
N GLY A 120 8.21 -2.05 -4.31
CA GLY A 120 9.37 -1.96 -3.43
C GLY A 120 9.17 -2.72 -2.13
N THR A 121 7.96 -2.68 -1.54
CA THR A 121 7.60 -3.50 -0.37
C THR A 121 7.67 -4.99 -0.70
N PHE A 122 7.13 -5.41 -1.83
CA PHE A 122 7.20 -6.79 -2.32
C PHE A 122 8.66 -7.23 -2.52
N ALA A 123 9.47 -6.40 -3.18
CA ALA A 123 10.89 -6.68 -3.41
C ALA A 123 11.67 -6.77 -2.10
N ALA A 124 11.40 -5.88 -1.12
CA ALA A 124 12.03 -5.95 0.19
C ALA A 124 11.71 -7.28 0.91
N GLY A 125 10.53 -7.85 0.73
CA GLY A 125 10.18 -9.18 1.24
C GLY A 125 10.89 -10.32 0.51
N SER A 126 11.26 -10.13 -0.76
CA SER A 126 11.94 -11.13 -1.59
C SER A 126 13.44 -11.25 -1.26
N PHE A 127 14.01 -10.25 -0.59
CA PHE A 127 15.41 -10.22 -0.18
C PHE A 127 15.50 -10.08 1.34
N SER A 128 16.23 -10.99 1.99
CA SER A 128 16.39 -10.96 3.44
C SER A 128 17.45 -9.95 3.88
N THR A 129 17.31 -9.42 5.09
CA THR A 129 18.37 -8.69 5.78
C THR A 129 19.43 -9.64 6.33
N ASP A 130 20.58 -9.10 6.75
CA ASP A 130 21.60 -9.89 7.44
C ASP A 130 21.26 -10.06 8.93
N PRO A 131 21.58 -11.22 9.54
CA PRO A 131 21.52 -11.43 10.97
C PRO A 131 22.44 -10.46 11.71
N ALA A 132 21.93 -9.81 12.77
CA ALA A 132 22.67 -8.79 13.51
C ALA A 132 22.13 -8.60 14.93
N MET A 133 22.91 -7.99 15.80
CA MET A 133 22.51 -7.57 17.13
C MET A 133 21.89 -8.68 17.99
N GLY A 134 22.31 -9.95 17.76
CA GLY A 134 21.82 -11.12 18.47
C GLY A 134 20.52 -11.71 17.96
N PHE A 135 20.00 -11.24 16.81
CA PHE A 135 18.79 -11.80 16.20
C PHE A 135 19.05 -12.35 14.78
N PRO A 136 18.54 -13.56 14.43
CA PRO A 136 17.88 -14.53 15.33
C PRO A 136 18.84 -15.07 16.41
N PRO A 137 18.34 -15.81 17.43
CA PRO A 137 19.20 -16.38 18.47
C PRO A 137 20.43 -17.08 17.89
N GLY A 138 21.61 -16.76 18.42
CA GLY A 138 22.92 -17.25 17.90
C GLY A 138 23.57 -16.33 16.85
N ALA A 139 22.90 -15.27 16.38
CA ALA A 139 23.49 -14.28 15.49
C ALA A 139 24.55 -13.42 16.18
N PRO A 140 25.48 -12.79 15.44
CA PRO A 140 26.48 -11.88 16.00
C PRO A 140 25.83 -10.74 16.81
N ALA A 141 26.45 -10.36 17.94
CA ALA A 141 25.92 -9.32 18.83
C ALA A 141 25.98 -7.91 18.26
N GLY A 142 26.82 -7.68 17.24
CA GLY A 142 27.01 -6.39 16.58
C GLY A 142 26.29 -6.25 15.25
N LEU A 143 26.55 -5.15 14.56
CA LEU A 143 26.15 -4.94 13.17
C LEU A 143 27.05 -5.78 12.24
N PRO A 144 26.56 -6.21 11.05
CA PRO A 144 27.37 -6.89 10.06
C PRO A 144 28.56 -6.02 9.63
N GLN A 145 29.75 -6.58 9.52
CA GLN A 145 30.91 -5.87 9.00
C GLN A 145 30.82 -5.66 7.48
N THR A 146 30.20 -6.61 6.79
CA THR A 146 29.92 -6.56 5.35
C THR A 146 28.47 -6.97 5.12
N LEU A 147 27.81 -6.24 4.23
CA LEU A 147 26.43 -6.57 3.86
C LEU A 147 26.42 -7.64 2.77
N SER A 148 25.55 -8.62 2.91
CA SER A 148 25.25 -9.57 1.84
C SER A 148 24.56 -8.83 0.66
N TRP A 149 24.62 -9.43 -0.53
CA TRP A 149 23.92 -8.87 -1.67
C TRP A 149 22.39 -8.84 -1.47
N HIS A 150 21.83 -9.79 -0.74
CA HIS A 150 20.43 -9.80 -0.34
C HIS A 150 20.08 -8.57 0.52
N ALA A 151 20.87 -8.30 1.54
CA ALA A 151 20.66 -7.14 2.42
C ALA A 151 20.82 -5.81 1.67
N ILE A 152 21.72 -5.74 0.69
CA ILE A 152 21.86 -4.56 -0.19
C ILE A 152 20.59 -4.37 -1.02
N LEU A 153 20.09 -5.43 -1.67
CA LEU A 153 18.87 -5.33 -2.48
C LEU A 153 17.62 -5.04 -1.62
N HIS A 154 17.53 -5.61 -0.40
CA HIS A 154 16.50 -5.25 0.56
C HIS A 154 16.54 -3.75 0.88
N GLY A 155 17.73 -3.23 1.18
CA GLY A 155 17.93 -1.80 1.48
C GLY A 155 17.55 -0.90 0.30
N VAL A 156 17.98 -1.24 -0.92
CA VAL A 156 17.60 -0.51 -2.15
C VAL A 156 16.07 -0.51 -2.32
N ALA A 157 15.43 -1.68 -2.23
CA ALA A 157 13.98 -1.81 -2.34
C ALA A 157 13.25 -0.96 -1.29
N PHE A 158 13.72 -0.99 -0.03
CA PHE A 158 13.21 -0.18 1.06
C PHE A 158 13.31 1.33 0.75
N PHE A 159 14.48 1.83 0.36
CA PHE A 159 14.66 3.25 0.06
C PHE A 159 13.85 3.70 -1.17
N VAL A 160 13.76 2.89 -2.21
CA VAL A 160 12.93 3.19 -3.38
C VAL A 160 11.45 3.25 -2.97
N ALA A 161 10.97 2.32 -2.15
CA ALA A 161 9.61 2.32 -1.63
C ALA A 161 9.33 3.60 -0.84
N PHE A 162 10.17 3.95 0.14
CA PHE A 162 9.94 5.15 0.96
C PHE A 162 10.07 6.46 0.16
N ALA A 163 11.00 6.56 -0.78
CA ALA A 163 11.11 7.73 -1.66
C ALA A 163 9.84 7.91 -2.51
N SER A 164 9.32 6.81 -3.07
CA SER A 164 8.06 6.87 -3.83
C SER A 164 6.85 7.21 -2.97
N LEU A 165 6.78 6.74 -1.71
CA LEU A 165 5.76 7.13 -0.76
C LEU A 165 5.77 8.63 -0.49
N VAL A 166 6.96 9.22 -0.21
CA VAL A 166 7.11 10.66 0.04
C VAL A 166 6.63 11.48 -1.15
N ALA A 167 7.01 11.05 -2.36
CA ALA A 167 6.54 11.67 -3.59
C ALA A 167 5.02 11.53 -3.76
N ALA A 168 4.45 10.35 -3.46
CA ALA A 168 3.01 10.12 -3.49
C ALA A 168 2.27 11.04 -2.50
N CYS A 169 2.74 11.13 -1.25
CA CYS A 169 2.20 12.04 -0.25
C CYS A 169 2.18 13.49 -0.75
N SER A 170 3.24 13.94 -1.42
CA SER A 170 3.34 15.29 -1.99
C SER A 170 2.34 15.52 -3.13
N VAL A 171 2.17 14.53 -4.02
CA VAL A 171 1.20 14.58 -5.12
C VAL A 171 -0.23 14.63 -4.58
N PHE A 172 -0.56 13.80 -3.59
CA PHE A 172 -1.90 13.79 -2.99
C PHE A 172 -2.17 15.02 -2.12
N ALA A 173 -1.17 15.54 -1.39
CA ALA A 173 -1.30 16.80 -0.66
C ALA A 173 -1.68 17.95 -1.61
N ARG A 174 -1.00 18.08 -2.76
CA ARG A 174 -1.33 19.07 -3.78
C ARG A 174 -2.75 18.87 -4.33
N ARG A 175 -3.14 17.62 -4.63
CA ARG A 175 -4.49 17.31 -5.11
C ARG A 175 -5.55 17.74 -4.10
N PHE A 176 -5.41 17.36 -2.82
CA PHE A 176 -6.36 17.72 -1.79
C PHE A 176 -6.40 19.23 -1.52
N ALA A 177 -5.27 19.93 -1.63
CA ALA A 177 -5.23 21.38 -1.55
C ALA A 177 -6.04 22.05 -2.68
N HIS A 178 -5.89 21.59 -3.92
CA HIS A 178 -6.69 22.06 -5.05
C HIS A 178 -8.19 21.79 -4.87
N LEU A 179 -8.55 20.68 -4.23
CA LEU A 179 -9.94 20.34 -3.89
C LEU A 179 -10.43 21.02 -2.60
N ARG A 180 -9.62 21.89 -1.97
CA ARG A 180 -9.87 22.55 -0.69
C ARG A 180 -10.19 21.58 0.48
N ARG A 181 -9.66 20.36 0.41
CA ARG A 181 -9.80 19.34 1.45
C ARG A 181 -8.62 19.40 2.43
N TRP A 182 -8.58 20.47 3.21
CA TRP A 182 -7.46 20.82 4.07
C TRP A 182 -7.04 19.74 5.08
N PRO A 183 -7.97 18.98 5.73
CA PRO A 183 -7.56 17.89 6.62
C PRO A 183 -6.75 16.82 5.89
N TRP A 184 -7.14 16.42 4.69
CA TRP A 184 -6.43 15.45 3.87
C TRP A 184 -5.11 16.00 3.30
N THR A 185 -5.08 17.30 3.02
CA THR A 185 -3.84 18.00 2.66
C THR A 185 -2.83 17.92 3.79
N GLY A 186 -3.23 18.29 5.00
CA GLY A 186 -2.39 18.24 6.20
C GLY A 186 -1.94 16.83 6.53
N TYR A 187 -2.85 15.85 6.46
CA TYR A 187 -2.54 14.44 6.71
C TYR A 187 -1.48 13.92 5.74
N SER A 188 -1.64 14.18 4.43
CA SER A 188 -0.66 13.74 3.43
C SER A 188 0.68 14.46 3.59
N ALA A 189 0.69 15.77 3.84
CA ALA A 189 1.92 16.53 4.05
C ALA A 189 2.67 16.05 5.31
N LEU A 190 1.94 15.86 6.43
CA LEU A 190 2.53 15.36 7.67
C LEU A 190 3.11 13.95 7.51
N SER A 191 2.40 13.04 6.85
CA SER A 191 2.89 11.69 6.57
C SER A 191 4.14 11.72 5.69
N GLY A 192 4.16 12.58 4.66
CA GLY A 192 5.30 12.77 3.77
C GLY A 192 6.54 13.37 4.45
N ILE A 193 6.40 14.03 5.60
CA ILE A 193 7.49 14.55 6.42
C ILE A 193 7.88 13.55 7.51
N ALA A 194 6.91 13.00 8.23
CA ALA A 194 7.16 12.14 9.38
C ALA A 194 7.82 10.82 8.99
N ALA A 195 7.38 10.18 7.90
CA ALA A 195 7.94 8.91 7.47
C ALA A 195 9.45 9.00 7.16
N PRO A 196 9.94 9.91 6.30
CA PRO A 196 11.37 10.03 6.04
C PRO A 196 12.16 10.52 7.26
N ALA A 197 11.59 11.36 8.13
CA ALA A 197 12.25 11.77 9.37
C ALA A 197 12.49 10.58 10.32
N LEU A 198 11.51 9.69 10.44
CA LEU A 198 11.63 8.45 11.22
C LEU A 198 12.63 7.47 10.59
N VAL A 199 12.64 7.34 9.25
CA VAL A 199 13.66 6.55 8.55
C VAL A 199 15.05 7.12 8.80
N ALA A 200 15.24 8.43 8.68
CA ALA A 200 16.52 9.08 8.94
C ALA A 200 16.99 8.87 10.40
N LEU A 201 16.06 8.95 11.37
CA LEU A 201 16.35 8.64 12.77
C LEU A 201 16.81 7.19 12.95
N GLY A 202 16.12 6.23 12.33
CA GLY A 202 16.52 4.81 12.38
C GLY A 202 17.89 4.56 11.79
N VAL A 203 18.22 5.19 10.65
CA VAL A 203 19.53 5.10 10.01
C VAL A 203 20.63 5.75 10.88
N ALA A 204 20.32 6.89 11.49
CA ALA A 204 21.28 7.59 12.37
C ALA A 204 21.51 6.86 13.71
N THR A 205 20.60 5.99 14.14
CA THR A 205 20.68 5.26 15.41
C THR A 205 20.55 3.76 15.20
N PRO A 206 21.47 3.08 14.50
CA PRO A 206 21.29 1.69 14.05
C PRO A 206 21.10 0.70 15.20
N SER A 207 21.70 0.95 16.39
CA SER A 207 21.50 0.14 17.59
C SER A 207 20.11 0.31 18.24
N ARG A 208 19.29 1.27 17.79
CA ARG A 208 17.95 1.57 18.29
C ARG A 208 16.96 1.80 17.12
N ALA A 209 17.23 1.21 15.97
CA ALA A 209 16.49 1.46 14.74
C ALA A 209 15.08 0.86 14.72
N GLY A 210 14.78 -0.11 15.58
CA GLY A 210 13.53 -0.87 15.55
C GLY A 210 12.29 0.01 15.66
N VAL A 211 12.18 0.79 16.73
CA VAL A 211 11.01 1.68 16.95
C VAL A 211 10.89 2.74 15.83
N PRO A 212 11.94 3.50 15.45
CA PRO A 212 11.84 4.43 14.32
C PRO A 212 11.35 3.79 13.03
N PHE A 213 11.86 2.63 12.64
CA PHE A 213 11.43 1.95 11.42
C PHE A 213 10.01 1.39 11.50
N LEU A 214 9.59 0.88 12.67
CA LEU A 214 8.21 0.49 12.88
C LEU A 214 7.25 1.68 12.75
N LEU A 215 7.57 2.81 13.37
CA LEU A 215 6.76 4.02 13.28
C LEU A 215 6.71 4.56 11.85
N ALA A 216 7.85 4.54 11.12
CA ALA A 216 7.89 4.93 9.71
C ALA A 216 6.96 4.06 8.85
N ALA A 217 7.01 2.73 9.04
CA ALA A 217 6.12 1.80 8.35
C ALA A 217 4.65 2.03 8.76
N THR A 218 4.38 2.27 10.04
CA THR A 218 3.03 2.55 10.53
C THR A 218 2.46 3.82 9.90
N VAL A 219 3.23 4.91 9.84
CA VAL A 219 2.83 6.16 9.18
C VAL A 219 2.56 5.91 7.69
N ALA A 220 3.44 5.18 7.01
CA ALA A 220 3.30 4.87 5.59
C ALA A 220 2.02 4.10 5.28
N PHE A 221 1.78 3.02 6.00
CA PHE A 221 0.62 2.16 5.79
C PHE A 221 -0.68 2.78 6.33
N ALA A 222 -0.63 3.57 7.41
CA ALA A 222 -1.80 4.33 7.87
C ALA A 222 -2.22 5.37 6.83
N TRP A 223 -1.27 6.09 6.21
CA TRP A 223 -1.56 7.02 5.14
C TRP A 223 -2.19 6.31 3.93
N LEU A 224 -1.65 5.16 3.51
CA LEU A 224 -2.18 4.36 2.41
C LEU A 224 -3.60 3.89 2.70
N THR A 225 -3.86 3.39 3.92
CA THR A 225 -5.20 2.97 4.38
C THR A 225 -6.18 4.14 4.39
N GLY A 226 -5.77 5.29 4.93
CA GLY A 226 -6.59 6.50 4.93
C GLY A 226 -6.94 6.96 3.52
N LEU A 227 -5.97 6.97 2.60
CA LEU A 227 -6.21 7.31 1.19
C LEU A 227 -7.20 6.32 0.54
N ALA A 228 -7.09 5.04 0.84
CA ALA A 228 -8.01 4.02 0.31
C ALA A 228 -9.45 4.23 0.79
N ILE A 229 -9.63 4.49 2.09
CA ILE A 229 -10.95 4.81 2.68
C ILE A 229 -11.54 6.06 2.04
N GLU A 230 -10.73 7.12 1.87
CA GLU A 230 -11.16 8.36 1.25
C GLU A 230 -11.62 8.16 -0.21
N LEU A 231 -10.87 7.40 -1.00
CA LEU A 231 -11.24 7.14 -2.38
C LEU A 231 -12.50 6.26 -2.49
N LEU A 232 -12.66 5.27 -1.61
CA LEU A 232 -13.88 4.46 -1.53
C LEU A 232 -15.10 5.30 -1.18
N ALA A 233 -14.98 6.24 -0.23
CA ALA A 233 -16.07 7.12 0.17
C ALA A 233 -16.49 8.10 -0.93
N THR A 234 -15.64 8.36 -1.93
CA THR A 234 -15.94 9.24 -3.06
C THR A 234 -16.47 8.52 -4.29
N LEU A 235 -16.54 7.18 -4.28
CA LEU A 235 -17.16 6.43 -5.38
C LEU A 235 -18.66 6.71 -5.43
N PRO A 236 -19.25 6.85 -6.64
CA PRO A 236 -20.70 6.96 -6.80
C PRO A 236 -21.40 5.74 -6.20
N SER A 237 -22.40 5.96 -5.35
CA SER A 237 -23.22 4.87 -4.85
C SER A 237 -23.99 4.24 -6.03
N SER A 238 -23.98 2.91 -6.12
CA SER A 238 -24.68 2.14 -7.16
C SER A 238 -26.21 2.33 -7.18
N SER A 239 -26.76 3.09 -6.22
CA SER A 239 -28.19 3.29 -6.01
C SER A 239 -28.74 4.66 -6.47
N SER A 240 -27.93 5.55 -7.06
CA SER A 240 -28.43 6.84 -7.56
C SER A 240 -28.81 6.73 -9.04
N PRO A 241 -30.13 6.71 -9.40
CA PRO A 241 -30.54 6.90 -10.79
C PRO A 241 -30.06 8.28 -11.25
N ARG A 242 -29.36 8.37 -12.35
CA ARG A 242 -29.04 9.67 -12.99
C ARG A 242 -30.36 10.33 -13.35
N ARG A 243 -30.66 11.47 -12.70
CA ARG A 243 -31.67 12.43 -13.17
C ARG A 243 -31.11 13.20 -14.36
#